data_172bf6c99a01023a78f4c09e54839622
#
_entry.id   172bf6c99a01023a78f4c09e54839622
#
_cell.length_a   1.000
_cell.length_b   1.000
_cell.length_c   1.000
_cell.angle_alpha   90.00
_cell.angle_beta   90.00
_cell.angle_gamma   90.00
#
_symmetry.space_group_name_H-M   'P 1'
#
loop_
_entity.id
_entity.type
_entity.pdbx_description
1 polymer ?
#
loop_
_entity_poly.entity_id
_entity_poly.type
_entity_poly.pdbx_seq_one_letter_code
_entity_poly.pdbx_strand_id
1 'polypeptide(L)'
;VPKDLKCGDVSLNALWARRHGTKFNGAPYIVQRAGEAVYSAEGKAQLKDQVAYYMKNAKTIKEGLKDAGYTVFGGVNAPYIWLKTPDQMTSWEFFDYLLENANVVGTPGSGFGPSGEGYFRLTAFGNYENTVKALERIKAL
;
A
#
# COMPACT_ATOMS: atom_id res chain seq x y z
N VAL A 1 10.13 8.26 24.20
CA VAL A 1 11.01 9.39 24.60
C VAL A 1 11.81 8.93 25.81
N PRO A 2 13.17 9.01 25.83
CA PRO A 2 14.01 8.65 26.98
C PRO A 2 13.63 9.47 28.22
N LYS A 3 13.75 8.83 29.41
CA LYS A 3 13.32 9.44 30.68
C LYS A 3 14.22 10.57 31.14
N ASP A 4 15.47 10.51 30.75
CA ASP A 4 16.54 11.47 31.10
C ASP A 4 16.62 12.66 30.13
N LEU A 5 15.89 12.62 29.01
CA LEU A 5 15.90 13.66 28.00
C LEU A 5 15.14 14.90 28.49
N LYS A 6 15.82 16.05 28.54
CA LYS A 6 15.28 17.33 28.98
C LYS A 6 15.51 18.42 27.97
N CYS A 7 14.68 19.45 28.02
CA CYS A 7 14.90 20.78 27.39
C CYS A 7 14.89 21.82 28.51
N GLY A 8 16.06 22.33 28.87
CA GLY A 8 16.23 23.06 30.12
C GLY A 8 15.87 22.15 31.31
N ASP A 9 15.03 22.63 32.22
CA ASP A 9 14.56 21.86 33.37
C ASP A 9 13.32 20.97 33.10
N VAL A 10 12.80 21.02 31.88
CA VAL A 10 11.55 20.33 31.51
C VAL A 10 11.85 18.93 30.97
N SER A 11 11.27 17.89 31.61
CA SER A 11 11.32 16.51 31.11
C SER A 11 10.47 16.32 29.87
N LEU A 12 11.10 15.99 28.75
CA LEU A 12 10.39 15.70 27.50
C LEU A 12 9.58 14.41 27.58
N ASN A 13 10.02 13.44 28.40
CA ASN A 13 9.26 12.22 28.65
C ASN A 13 7.95 12.52 29.39
N ALA A 14 7.97 13.39 30.41
CA ALA A 14 6.77 13.76 31.15
C ALA A 14 5.76 14.53 30.24
N LEU A 15 6.24 15.45 29.43
CA LEU A 15 5.40 16.16 28.43
C LEU A 15 4.77 15.20 27.43
N TRP A 16 5.57 14.27 26.91
CA TRP A 16 5.08 13.26 25.99
C TRP A 16 4.03 12.36 26.63
N ALA A 17 4.29 11.86 27.85
CA ALA A 17 3.37 11.00 28.57
C ALA A 17 2.01 11.69 28.80
N ARG A 18 2.04 12.95 29.20
CA ARG A 18 0.81 13.76 29.38
C ARG A 18 0.06 13.95 28.05
N ARG A 19 0.77 14.34 26.98
CA ARG A 19 0.16 14.53 25.68
C ARG A 19 -0.44 13.24 25.15
N HIS A 20 0.31 12.14 25.22
CA HIS A 20 -0.13 10.82 24.76
C HIS A 20 -1.35 10.34 25.55
N GLY A 21 -1.29 10.37 26.87
CA GLY A 21 -2.39 9.93 27.73
C GLY A 21 -3.68 10.77 27.63
N THR A 22 -3.60 12.03 27.17
CA THR A 22 -4.78 12.88 26.93
C THR A 22 -5.35 12.76 25.52
N LYS A 23 -4.55 12.36 24.54
CA LYS A 23 -4.96 12.32 23.12
C LYS A 23 -5.26 10.91 22.63
N PHE A 24 -4.70 9.90 23.28
CA PHE A 24 -4.80 8.50 22.86
C PHE A 24 -4.81 7.56 24.07
N ASN A 25 -5.92 6.86 24.28
CA ASN A 25 -6.11 5.96 25.43
C ASN A 25 -5.46 4.58 25.26
N GLY A 26 -4.73 4.37 24.17
CA GLY A 26 -4.16 3.08 23.82
C GLY A 26 -5.03 2.27 22.85
N ALA A 27 -4.43 1.25 22.25
CA ALA A 27 -5.17 0.31 21.39
C ALA A 27 -6.11 -0.54 22.25
N PRO A 28 -7.29 -0.95 21.75
CA PRO A 28 -8.16 -1.90 22.44
C PRO A 28 -7.42 -3.19 22.81
N TYR A 29 -7.74 -3.77 23.97
CA TYR A 29 -7.03 -4.95 24.48
C TYR A 29 -7.01 -6.13 23.48
N ILE A 30 -8.15 -6.37 22.81
CA ILE A 30 -8.26 -7.44 21.82
C ILE A 30 -7.26 -7.25 20.65
N VAL A 31 -7.03 -5.99 20.22
CA VAL A 31 -6.06 -5.67 19.18
C VAL A 31 -4.61 -5.89 19.67
N GLN A 32 -4.33 -5.58 20.94
CA GLN A 32 -3.04 -5.86 21.55
C GLN A 32 -2.75 -7.37 21.60
N ARG A 33 -3.75 -8.18 21.96
CA ARG A 33 -3.63 -9.65 21.96
C ARG A 33 -3.46 -10.20 20.55
N ALA A 34 -4.15 -9.65 19.57
CA ALA A 34 -3.96 -10.01 18.16
C ALA A 34 -2.53 -9.68 17.69
N GLY A 35 -2.01 -8.51 18.05
CA GLY A 35 -0.63 -8.13 17.76
C GLY A 35 0.40 -9.09 18.39
N GLU A 36 0.17 -9.55 19.62
CA GLU A 36 1.02 -10.55 20.27
C GLU A 36 0.97 -11.91 19.55
N ALA A 37 -0.23 -12.34 19.12
CA ALA A 37 -0.43 -13.61 18.43
C ALA A 37 0.36 -13.72 17.13
N VAL A 38 0.63 -12.61 16.44
CA VAL A 38 1.46 -12.57 15.22
C VAL A 38 2.87 -13.13 15.48
N TYR A 39 3.40 -13.00 16.68
CA TYR A 39 4.73 -13.48 17.02
C TYR A 39 4.79 -14.97 17.42
N SER A 40 3.65 -15.63 17.54
CA SER A 40 3.61 -17.09 17.71
C SER A 40 4.15 -17.81 16.47
N ALA A 41 4.47 -19.10 16.58
CA ALA A 41 4.91 -19.92 15.46
C ALA A 41 3.82 -19.98 14.36
N GLU A 42 2.57 -20.17 14.77
CA GLU A 42 1.41 -20.20 13.87
C GLU A 42 1.17 -18.83 13.22
N GLY A 43 1.16 -17.74 13.98
CA GLY A 43 0.97 -16.38 13.46
C GLY A 43 2.03 -16.01 12.43
N LYS A 44 3.29 -16.35 12.68
CA LYS A 44 4.38 -16.13 11.70
C LYS A 44 4.20 -16.94 10.43
N ALA A 45 3.73 -18.19 10.53
CA ALA A 45 3.44 -19.02 9.34
C ALA A 45 2.32 -18.42 8.51
N GLN A 46 1.18 -18.08 9.13
CA GLN A 46 0.04 -17.45 8.46
C GLN A 46 0.42 -16.11 7.81
N LEU A 47 1.20 -15.27 8.50
CA LEU A 47 1.67 -14.00 7.96
C LEU A 47 2.56 -14.20 6.73
N LYS A 48 3.45 -15.18 6.75
CA LYS A 48 4.31 -15.53 5.61
C LYS A 48 3.49 -15.94 4.40
N ASP A 49 2.47 -16.79 4.59
CA ASP A 49 1.61 -17.24 3.52
C ASP A 49 0.76 -16.09 2.93
N GLN A 50 0.24 -15.22 3.79
CA GLN A 50 -0.50 -14.03 3.37
C GLN A 50 0.38 -13.07 2.54
N VAL A 51 1.59 -12.80 2.99
CA VAL A 51 2.54 -11.96 2.25
C VAL A 51 2.91 -12.60 0.92
N ALA A 52 3.16 -13.92 0.91
CA ALA A 52 3.44 -14.65 -0.33
C ALA A 52 2.30 -14.56 -1.34
N TYR A 53 1.05 -14.63 -0.87
CA TYR A 53 -0.14 -14.44 -1.69
C TYR A 53 -0.19 -13.04 -2.34
N TYR A 54 0.03 -11.98 -1.55
CA TYR A 54 0.07 -10.61 -2.08
C TYR A 54 1.22 -10.40 -3.06
N MET A 55 2.39 -10.99 -2.77
CA MET A 55 3.54 -10.87 -3.67
C MET A 55 3.35 -11.65 -4.97
N LYS A 56 2.60 -12.76 -4.94
CA LYS A 56 2.17 -13.46 -6.16
C LYS A 56 1.29 -12.55 -7.03
N ASN A 57 0.29 -11.89 -6.44
CA ASN A 57 -0.54 -10.92 -7.15
C ASN A 57 0.30 -9.79 -7.74
N ALA A 58 1.21 -9.23 -6.93
CA ALA A 58 2.09 -8.15 -7.36
C ALA A 58 2.95 -8.54 -8.57
N LYS A 59 3.51 -9.74 -8.54
CA LYS A 59 4.27 -10.30 -9.67
C LYS A 59 3.40 -10.42 -10.93
N THR A 60 2.19 -10.98 -10.80
CA THR A 60 1.24 -11.14 -11.90
C THR A 60 0.89 -9.79 -12.53
N ILE A 61 0.54 -8.79 -11.71
CA ILE A 61 0.23 -7.42 -12.20
C ILE A 61 1.45 -6.83 -12.91
N LYS A 62 2.62 -6.88 -12.28
CA LYS A 62 3.84 -6.29 -12.81
C LYS A 62 4.26 -6.89 -14.15
N GLU A 63 4.29 -8.20 -14.25
CA GLU A 63 4.66 -8.91 -15.47
C GLU A 63 3.64 -8.63 -16.57
N GLY A 64 2.35 -8.76 -16.26
CA GLY A 64 1.30 -8.55 -17.24
C GLY A 64 1.20 -7.12 -17.76
N LEU A 65 1.44 -6.11 -16.94
CA LEU A 65 1.50 -4.72 -17.40
C LEU A 65 2.74 -4.45 -18.26
N LYS A 66 3.88 -5.06 -17.94
CA LYS A 66 5.09 -4.99 -18.79
C LYS A 66 4.85 -5.61 -20.16
N ASP A 67 4.21 -6.79 -20.21
CA ASP A 67 3.86 -7.46 -21.44
C ASP A 67 2.89 -6.62 -22.30
N ALA A 68 2.04 -5.81 -21.65
CA ALA A 68 1.15 -4.83 -22.31
C ALA A 68 1.85 -3.53 -22.71
N GLY A 69 3.17 -3.40 -22.50
CA GLY A 69 3.96 -2.25 -22.92
C GLY A 69 4.05 -1.10 -21.92
N TYR A 70 3.47 -1.25 -20.71
CA TYR A 70 3.57 -0.21 -19.70
C TYR A 70 4.95 -0.14 -19.03
N THR A 71 5.40 1.06 -18.71
CA THR A 71 6.57 1.26 -17.85
C THR A 71 6.15 1.09 -16.38
N VAL A 72 6.71 0.07 -15.72
CA VAL A 72 6.24 -0.39 -14.39
C VAL A 72 7.36 -0.41 -13.37
N PHE A 73 7.07 0.06 -12.16
CA PHE A 73 7.96 0.12 -11.00
C PHE A 73 7.35 -0.59 -9.79
N GLY A 74 8.17 -0.96 -8.80
CA GLY A 74 7.70 -1.60 -7.57
C GLY A 74 7.33 -3.08 -7.74
N GLY A 75 6.47 -3.59 -6.87
CA GLY A 75 6.00 -4.98 -6.90
C GLY A 75 7.08 -6.03 -6.61
N VAL A 76 8.16 -5.69 -5.87
CA VAL A 76 9.25 -6.59 -5.50
C VAL A 76 9.34 -6.78 -3.99
N ASN A 77 9.43 -5.69 -3.23
CA ASN A 77 9.56 -5.70 -1.78
C ASN A 77 8.26 -5.28 -1.06
N ALA A 78 7.27 -4.82 -1.83
CA ALA A 78 5.97 -4.41 -1.33
C ALA A 78 4.89 -4.69 -2.39
N PRO A 79 3.63 -4.95 -1.98
CA PRO A 79 2.53 -5.28 -2.89
C PRO A 79 1.91 -4.02 -3.53
N TYR A 80 2.75 -3.08 -3.94
CA TYR A 80 2.38 -1.85 -4.63
C TYR A 80 3.10 -1.78 -5.97
N ILE A 81 2.33 -1.53 -7.02
CA ILE A 81 2.82 -1.42 -8.39
C ILE A 81 2.53 0.01 -8.87
N TRP A 82 3.55 0.69 -9.33
CA TRP A 82 3.44 1.96 -9.99
C TRP A 82 3.63 1.78 -11.49
N LEU A 83 2.84 2.47 -12.27
CA LEU A 83 3.02 2.54 -13.71
C LEU A 83 3.03 4.00 -14.16
N LYS A 84 3.76 4.29 -15.23
CA LYS A 84 3.69 5.57 -15.91
C LYS A 84 2.43 5.58 -16.78
N THR A 85 1.65 6.66 -16.71
CA THR A 85 0.46 6.82 -17.55
C THR A 85 0.84 6.85 -19.03
N PRO A 86 0.07 6.20 -19.91
CA PRO A 86 0.33 6.22 -21.36
C PRO A 86 -0.02 7.60 -21.96
N ASP A 87 0.50 7.84 -23.17
CA ASP A 87 0.12 8.96 -24.04
C ASP A 87 0.11 10.34 -23.35
N GLN A 88 0.98 10.54 -22.37
CA GLN A 88 1.08 11.76 -21.57
C GLN A 88 -0.23 12.12 -20.81
N MET A 89 -1.12 11.17 -20.62
CA MET A 89 -2.30 11.36 -19.77
C MET A 89 -1.89 11.81 -18.37
N THR A 90 -2.64 12.73 -17.80
CA THR A 90 -2.56 13.04 -16.38
C THR A 90 -3.00 11.84 -15.54
N SER A 91 -2.63 11.83 -14.28
CA SER A 91 -3.01 10.73 -13.34
C SER A 91 -4.51 10.54 -13.25
N TRP A 92 -5.30 11.64 -13.33
CA TRP A 92 -6.76 11.60 -13.27
C TRP A 92 -7.40 11.18 -14.60
N GLU A 93 -6.89 11.66 -15.72
CA GLU A 93 -7.37 11.20 -17.04
C GLU A 93 -7.19 9.68 -17.19
N PHE A 94 -6.07 9.15 -16.73
CA PHE A 94 -5.85 7.69 -16.74
C PHE A 94 -6.75 6.94 -15.74
N PHE A 95 -7.11 7.55 -14.60
CA PHE A 95 -8.11 6.99 -13.69
C PHE A 95 -9.47 6.83 -14.39
N ASP A 96 -9.96 7.88 -15.00
CA ASP A 96 -11.24 7.87 -15.72
C ASP A 96 -11.20 6.88 -16.88
N TYR A 97 -10.11 6.86 -17.64
CA TYR A 97 -9.90 5.93 -18.74
C TYR A 97 -9.97 4.46 -18.31
N LEU A 98 -9.29 4.08 -17.21
CA LEU A 98 -9.34 2.72 -16.69
C LEU A 98 -10.73 2.36 -16.12
N LEU A 99 -11.38 3.29 -15.46
CA LEU A 99 -12.71 3.07 -14.89
C LEU A 99 -13.73 2.81 -16.00
N GLU A 100 -13.76 3.66 -17.01
CA GLU A 100 -14.76 3.60 -18.10
C GLU A 100 -14.53 2.43 -19.05
N ASN A 101 -13.28 2.13 -19.38
CA ASN A 101 -12.97 1.15 -20.45
C ASN A 101 -12.60 -0.24 -19.90
N ALA A 102 -12.06 -0.34 -18.68
CA ALA A 102 -11.65 -1.61 -18.09
C ALA A 102 -12.42 -1.99 -16.82
N ASN A 103 -13.24 -1.09 -16.25
CA ASN A 103 -13.87 -1.24 -14.93
C ASN A 103 -12.82 -1.59 -13.84
N VAL A 104 -11.69 -0.90 -13.89
CA VAL A 104 -10.60 -1.05 -12.92
C VAL A 104 -10.37 0.27 -12.20
N VAL A 105 -10.27 0.17 -10.87
CA VAL A 105 -10.01 1.31 -9.99
C VAL A 105 -8.62 1.16 -9.37
N GLY A 106 -7.85 2.21 -9.43
CA GLY A 106 -6.56 2.33 -8.76
C GLY A 106 -6.40 3.73 -8.15
N THR A 107 -5.18 4.15 -7.86
CA THR A 107 -4.94 5.44 -7.23
C THR A 107 -4.13 6.34 -8.16
N PRO A 108 -4.67 7.52 -8.55
CA PRO A 108 -3.92 8.52 -9.28
C PRO A 108 -2.66 8.93 -8.51
N GLY A 109 -1.52 8.99 -9.20
CA GLY A 109 -0.24 9.29 -8.54
C GLY A 109 -0.20 10.70 -7.96
N SER A 110 -0.88 11.67 -8.59
CA SER A 110 -1.03 13.04 -8.06
C SER A 110 -1.64 13.11 -6.67
N GLY A 111 -2.41 12.09 -6.24
CA GLY A 111 -2.91 11.95 -4.87
C GLY A 111 -1.80 11.76 -3.81
N PHE A 112 -0.57 11.46 -4.22
CA PHE A 112 0.60 11.33 -3.36
C PHE A 112 1.53 12.55 -3.42
N GLY A 113 1.11 13.59 -4.12
CA GLY A 113 1.85 14.85 -4.28
C GLY A 113 2.27 15.13 -5.72
N PRO A 114 2.85 16.30 -5.99
CA PRO A 114 3.16 16.74 -7.37
C PRO A 114 4.09 15.81 -8.13
N SER A 115 5.02 15.14 -7.45
CA SER A 115 5.95 14.18 -8.07
C SER A 115 5.27 12.89 -8.55
N GLY A 116 4.03 12.65 -8.14
CA GLY A 116 3.22 11.51 -8.59
C GLY A 116 2.41 11.77 -9.86
N GLU A 117 2.42 13.00 -10.38
CA GLU A 117 1.71 13.33 -11.62
C GLU A 117 2.29 12.56 -12.80
N GLY A 118 1.42 12.05 -13.67
CA GLY A 118 1.81 11.16 -14.78
C GLY A 118 2.13 9.73 -14.36
N TYR A 119 1.78 9.36 -13.11
CA TYR A 119 1.89 8.00 -12.59
C TYR A 119 0.56 7.52 -12.01
N PHE A 120 0.43 6.19 -11.90
CA PHE A 120 -0.75 5.55 -11.35
C PHE A 120 -0.34 4.36 -10.47
N ARG A 121 -0.98 4.18 -9.31
CA ARG A 121 -0.66 3.10 -8.38
C ARG A 121 -1.75 2.05 -8.33
N LEU A 122 -1.36 0.79 -8.53
CA LEU A 122 -2.17 -0.39 -8.27
C LEU A 122 -1.69 -1.10 -7.00
N THR A 123 -2.61 -1.80 -6.34
CA THR A 123 -2.34 -2.61 -5.16
C THR A 123 -2.58 -4.09 -5.46
N ALA A 124 -1.87 -4.96 -4.75
CA ALA A 124 -1.94 -6.40 -4.95
C ALA A 124 -2.64 -7.14 -3.79
N PHE A 125 -3.48 -6.44 -3.01
CA PHE A 125 -4.19 -7.01 -1.86
C PHE A 125 -5.50 -7.73 -2.21
N GLY A 126 -5.93 -7.64 -3.46
CA GLY A 126 -7.19 -8.24 -3.93
C GLY A 126 -7.16 -9.75 -4.07
N ASN A 127 -8.31 -10.30 -4.43
CA ASN A 127 -8.43 -11.70 -4.81
C ASN A 127 -7.65 -11.95 -6.12
N TYR A 128 -6.99 -13.13 -6.22
CA TYR A 128 -6.14 -13.46 -7.37
C TYR A 128 -6.91 -13.52 -8.69
N GLU A 129 -8.08 -14.14 -8.69
CA GLU A 129 -8.90 -14.31 -9.89
C GLU A 129 -9.40 -12.96 -10.41
N ASN A 130 -9.77 -12.05 -9.49
CA ASN A 130 -10.17 -10.68 -9.85
C ASN A 130 -8.97 -9.86 -10.35
N THR A 131 -7.78 -10.10 -9.78
CA THR A 131 -6.53 -9.48 -10.24
C THR A 131 -6.21 -9.88 -11.67
N VAL A 132 -6.34 -11.17 -12.00
CA VAL A 132 -6.14 -11.68 -13.38
C VAL A 132 -7.16 -11.07 -14.34
N LYS A 133 -8.46 -11.07 -13.98
CA LYS A 133 -9.51 -10.43 -14.80
C LYS A 133 -9.28 -8.95 -15.04
N ALA A 134 -8.87 -8.21 -14.02
CA ALA A 134 -8.55 -6.79 -14.16
C ALA A 134 -7.37 -6.59 -15.13
N LEU A 135 -6.35 -7.42 -15.01
CA LEU A 135 -5.19 -7.37 -15.90
C LEU A 135 -5.54 -7.69 -17.35
N GLU A 136 -6.39 -8.71 -17.59
CA GLU A 136 -6.87 -9.05 -18.93
C GLU A 136 -7.62 -7.87 -19.58
N ARG A 137 -8.46 -7.16 -18.81
CA ARG A 137 -9.18 -5.97 -19.29
C ARG A 137 -8.21 -4.82 -19.61
N ILE A 138 -7.20 -4.59 -18.78
CA ILE A 138 -6.19 -3.56 -19.05
C ILE A 138 -5.36 -3.91 -20.31
N LYS A 139 -5.06 -5.18 -20.53
CA LYS A 139 -4.33 -5.64 -21.73
C LYS A 139 -5.14 -5.50 -23.03
N ALA A 140 -6.45 -5.39 -22.93
CA ALA A 140 -7.34 -5.24 -24.08
C ALA A 140 -7.57 -3.77 -24.51
N LEU A 141 -7.05 -2.80 -23.75
CA LEU A 141 -7.07 -1.38 -24.08
C LEU A 141 -6.01 -1.03 -25.13
#